data_94d32e1d6a0fe33e948990a8fcef5a79
#
_entry.id   94d32e1d6a0fe33e948990a8fcef5a79
#
_cell.length_a   1.000
_cell.length_b   1.000
_cell.length_c   1.000
_cell.angle_alpha   90.00
_cell.angle_beta   90.00
_cell.angle_gamma   90.00
#
_symmetry.space_group_name_H-M   'P 1'
#
loop_
_entity.id
_entity.type
_entity.pdbx_description
1 polymer ?
#
loop_
_entity_poly.entity_id
_entity_poly.type
_entity_poly.pdbx_seq_one_letter_code
_entity_poly.pdbx_strand_id
1 'polypeptide(L)'
;CYYAGRSSPRDARGLRTVPAFEFVSVDVDGRKQKGVLEADSARQVRQQLRDKGWVPVSVEPAASEHQKEKGGISFSRGGMSAYELALITRQLATLIQAGIPIEETLRAVSRQGRAGLQSLLLAVRARIIEGYTLAQSMSEFPKAFPDLYRATVAAGEKSGHLDLVLNQLADYTESRYDTQKKIQGAMIYPAI
;
A
#
# COMPACT_ATOMS: atom_id res chain seq x y z
N CYS A 1 37.35 10.18 23.14
CA CYS A 1 36.58 9.42 22.12
C CYS A 1 35.10 9.70 22.33
N TYR A 2 34.54 10.58 21.50
CA TYR A 2 33.14 11.00 21.59
C TYR A 2 32.27 10.08 20.69
N TYR A 3 31.40 9.28 21.27
CA TYR A 3 30.29 8.66 20.61
C TYR A 3 29.14 9.65 20.60
N ALA A 4 28.92 10.34 19.48
CA ALA A 4 27.74 11.14 19.26
C ALA A 4 26.61 10.18 18.82
N GLY A 5 25.73 9.84 19.75
CA GLY A 5 24.48 9.18 19.48
C GLY A 5 23.59 10.06 18.60
N ARG A 6 23.38 9.69 17.34
CA ARG A 6 22.36 10.31 16.49
C ARG A 6 20.99 9.86 16.98
N SER A 7 20.30 10.77 17.66
CA SER A 7 18.88 10.63 18.00
C SER A 7 18.06 10.56 16.73
N SER A 8 17.18 9.55 16.65
CA SER A 8 16.15 9.45 15.60
C SER A 8 15.31 10.73 15.57
N PRO A 9 14.89 11.23 14.40
CA PRO A 9 14.02 12.38 14.30
C PRO A 9 12.66 12.04 14.95
N ARG A 10 12.26 12.88 15.90
CA ARG A 10 10.93 12.87 16.50
C ARG A 10 10.10 13.91 15.78
N ASP A 11 8.84 13.56 15.44
CA ASP A 11 7.89 14.56 14.97
C ASP A 11 7.45 15.49 16.11
N ALA A 12 6.74 16.57 15.77
CA ALA A 12 6.28 17.58 16.74
C ALA A 12 5.32 17.02 17.82
N ARG A 13 4.94 15.74 17.76
CA ARG A 13 4.04 15.04 18.69
C ARG A 13 4.75 13.92 19.48
N GLY A 14 6.07 13.77 19.34
CA GLY A 14 6.83 12.80 20.12
C GLY A 14 6.64 11.33 19.74
N LEU A 15 5.95 11.03 18.65
CA LEU A 15 5.78 9.69 18.12
C LEU A 15 7.02 9.29 17.32
N ARG A 16 7.52 8.08 17.52
CA ARG A 16 8.61 7.51 16.72
C ARG A 16 8.08 7.25 15.31
N THR A 17 8.44 8.09 14.36
CA THR A 17 8.27 7.78 12.94
C THR A 17 9.29 6.70 12.58
N VAL A 18 8.81 5.51 12.23
CA VAL A 18 9.66 4.46 11.69
C VAL A 18 9.93 4.82 10.23
N PRO A 19 11.17 5.15 9.85
CA PRO A 19 11.46 5.51 8.48
C PRO A 19 11.21 4.34 7.53
N ALA A 20 10.66 4.63 6.35
CA ALA A 20 10.50 3.67 5.27
C ALA A 20 11.75 3.66 4.39
N PHE A 21 12.13 2.50 3.89
CA PHE A 21 13.25 2.31 2.97
C PHE A 21 12.79 1.59 1.73
N GLU A 22 13.13 2.14 0.57
CA GLU A 22 12.99 1.43 -0.70
C GLU A 22 14.16 0.47 -0.86
N PHE A 23 13.87 -0.73 -1.30
CA PHE A 23 14.90 -1.71 -1.58
C PHE A 23 14.75 -2.33 -2.96
N VAL A 24 15.88 -2.69 -3.54
CA VAL A 24 15.99 -3.59 -4.68
C VAL A 24 16.79 -4.79 -4.22
N SER A 25 16.25 -5.98 -4.36
CA SER A 25 16.90 -7.25 -4.00
C SER A 25 16.74 -8.28 -5.11
N VAL A 26 17.54 -9.32 -5.06
CA VAL A 26 17.41 -10.50 -5.91
C VAL A 26 17.02 -11.67 -5.02
N ASP A 27 15.94 -12.36 -5.39
CA ASP A 27 15.48 -13.55 -4.66
C ASP A 27 16.34 -14.79 -5.00
N VAL A 28 16.02 -15.91 -4.37
CA VAL A 28 16.72 -17.19 -4.55
C VAL A 28 16.64 -17.73 -5.99
N ASP A 29 15.64 -17.28 -6.78
CA ASP A 29 15.43 -17.67 -8.17
C ASP A 29 16.13 -16.69 -9.16
N GLY A 30 16.90 -15.72 -8.66
CA GLY A 30 17.59 -14.72 -9.47
C GLY A 30 16.70 -13.59 -10.00
N ARG A 31 15.46 -13.46 -9.51
CA ARG A 31 14.51 -12.43 -9.94
C ARG A 31 14.68 -11.17 -9.12
N LYS A 32 14.65 -10.02 -9.80
CA LYS A 32 14.67 -8.71 -9.11
C LYS A 32 13.35 -8.45 -8.39
N GLN A 33 13.44 -8.23 -7.08
CA GLN A 33 12.36 -7.81 -6.21
C GLN A 33 12.59 -6.37 -5.78
N LYS A 34 11.53 -5.55 -5.86
CA LYS A 34 11.53 -4.16 -5.39
C LYS A 34 10.39 -3.98 -4.41
N GLY A 35 10.63 -3.22 -3.37
CA GLY A 35 9.60 -2.94 -2.38
C GLY A 35 10.02 -1.87 -1.38
N VAL A 36 9.16 -1.61 -0.41
CA VAL A 36 9.40 -0.70 0.70
C VAL A 36 9.30 -1.49 1.99
N LEU A 37 10.27 -1.30 2.87
CA LEU A 37 10.28 -1.86 4.23
C LEU A 37 10.43 -0.74 5.25
N GLU A 38 9.62 -0.81 6.30
CA GLU A 38 9.76 0.05 7.46
C GLU A 38 10.82 -0.55 8.41
N ALA A 39 11.82 0.24 8.74
CA ALA A 39 12.86 -0.14 9.69
C ALA A 39 13.54 1.10 10.27
N ASP A 40 14.16 0.96 11.41
CA ASP A 40 14.91 2.05 12.08
C ASP A 40 16.18 2.45 11.31
N SER A 41 16.67 1.58 10.42
CA SER A 41 17.87 1.84 9.63
C SER A 41 17.93 0.98 8.36
N ALA A 42 18.67 1.47 7.35
CA ALA A 42 18.97 0.71 6.13
C ALA A 42 19.70 -0.62 6.41
N ARG A 43 20.46 -0.67 7.52
CA ARG A 43 21.15 -1.90 7.96
C ARG A 43 20.16 -2.99 8.38
N GLN A 44 19.11 -2.59 9.10
CA GLN A 44 18.05 -3.50 9.52
C GLN A 44 17.26 -4.04 8.33
N VAL A 45 16.98 -3.18 7.33
CA VAL A 45 16.35 -3.64 6.07
C VAL A 45 17.21 -4.69 5.36
N ARG A 46 18.52 -4.43 5.24
CA ARG A 46 19.43 -5.40 4.61
C ARG A 46 19.47 -6.72 5.37
N GLN A 47 19.39 -6.68 6.69
CA GLN A 47 19.35 -7.89 7.52
C GLN A 47 18.05 -8.67 7.27
N GLN A 48 16.91 -8.00 7.30
CA GLN A 48 15.60 -8.62 7.04
C GLN A 48 15.51 -9.26 5.64
N LEU A 49 16.15 -8.63 4.62
CA LEU A 49 16.20 -9.18 3.27
C LEU A 49 17.07 -10.44 3.22
N ARG A 50 18.23 -10.44 3.90
CA ARG A 50 19.10 -11.61 4.01
C ARG A 50 18.44 -12.77 4.75
N ASP A 51 17.69 -12.49 5.81
CA ASP A 51 16.95 -13.49 6.58
C ASP A 51 15.86 -14.16 5.72
N LYS A 52 15.37 -13.46 4.69
CA LYS A 52 14.48 -14.03 3.64
C LYS A 52 15.22 -14.76 2.51
N GLY A 53 16.53 -14.86 2.58
CA GLY A 53 17.36 -15.44 1.53
C GLY A 53 17.53 -14.53 0.30
N TRP A 54 17.19 -13.24 0.41
CA TRP A 54 17.32 -12.29 -0.69
C TRP A 54 18.63 -11.49 -0.61
N VAL A 55 19.25 -11.26 -1.76
CA VAL A 55 20.47 -10.45 -1.85
C VAL A 55 20.10 -9.00 -2.09
N PRO A 56 20.30 -8.08 -1.11
CA PRO A 56 19.99 -6.68 -1.29
C PRO A 56 20.98 -6.03 -2.27
N VAL A 57 20.48 -5.43 -3.35
CA VAL A 57 21.25 -4.69 -4.36
C VAL A 57 21.34 -3.21 -3.99
N SER A 58 20.21 -2.58 -3.63
CA SER A 58 20.19 -1.23 -3.09
C SER A 58 19.14 -1.11 -1.97
N VAL A 59 19.44 -0.28 -0.97
CA VAL A 59 18.52 0.09 0.10
C VAL A 59 18.73 1.58 0.35
N GLU A 60 17.70 2.36 0.03
CA GLU A 60 17.71 3.82 0.15
C GLU A 60 16.57 4.29 1.04
N PRO A 61 16.73 5.36 1.83
CA PRO A 61 15.61 5.94 2.57
C PRO A 61 14.54 6.36 1.55
N ALA A 62 13.29 5.96 1.77
CA ALA A 62 12.18 6.49 1.02
C ALA A 62 12.13 8.00 1.30
N ALA A 63 12.42 8.81 0.28
CA ALA A 63 12.56 10.24 0.44
C ALA A 63 11.27 10.86 0.97
N SER A 64 11.37 11.55 2.11
CA SER A 64 10.36 12.51 2.51
C SER A 64 10.29 13.59 1.41
N GLU A 65 9.11 13.78 0.85
CA GLU A 65 8.86 14.69 -0.26
C GLU A 65 9.34 16.12 0.03
N HIS A 66 10.44 16.49 -0.59
CA HIS A 66 10.73 17.85 -1.07
C HIS A 66 11.88 17.80 -2.08
N GLN A 67 11.68 17.06 -3.17
CA GLN A 67 12.33 17.36 -4.45
C GLN A 67 11.59 16.64 -5.57
N LYS A 68 10.78 17.41 -6.31
CA LYS A 68 10.39 17.07 -7.67
C LYS A 68 11.66 16.94 -8.50
N GLU A 69 12.09 15.73 -8.80
CA GLU A 69 12.78 15.43 -10.04
C GLU A 69 12.62 13.96 -10.38
N LYS A 70 11.85 13.72 -11.43
CA LYS A 70 11.88 12.64 -12.43
C LYS A 70 12.63 11.33 -12.05
N GLY A 71 12.12 10.65 -11.08
CA GLY A 71 12.37 9.25 -10.81
C GLY A 71 11.05 8.62 -10.45
N GLY A 72 10.12 8.58 -11.44
CA GLY A 72 8.82 7.96 -11.23
C GLY A 72 9.04 6.58 -10.65
N ILE A 73 8.47 6.30 -9.47
CA ILE A 73 8.22 4.94 -9.04
C ILE A 73 7.52 4.30 -10.23
N SER A 74 8.28 3.52 -10.99
CA SER A 74 7.74 2.75 -12.09
C SER A 74 6.85 1.70 -11.42
N PHE A 75 5.63 2.08 -11.08
CA PHE A 75 4.55 1.14 -10.89
C PHE A 75 4.53 0.33 -12.18
N SER A 76 5.15 -0.83 -12.11
CA SER A 76 5.12 -1.84 -13.16
C SER A 76 3.74 -1.83 -13.80
N ARG A 77 3.68 -1.74 -15.11
CA ARG A 77 2.57 -1.51 -16.05
C ARG A 77 1.21 -2.20 -15.81
N GLY A 78 0.93 -2.64 -14.60
CA GLY A 78 -0.39 -3.16 -14.20
C GLY A 78 -0.88 -2.38 -13.01
N GLY A 79 -1.89 -1.57 -13.17
CA GLY A 79 -2.71 -1.06 -12.06
C GLY A 79 -3.21 -2.23 -11.22
N MET A 80 -3.74 -1.95 -10.06
CA MET A 80 -4.39 -2.96 -9.21
C MET A 80 -5.49 -3.66 -10.01
N SER A 81 -5.48 -5.00 -10.02
CA SER A 81 -6.52 -5.76 -10.70
C SER A 81 -7.87 -5.60 -9.98
N ALA A 82 -8.97 -5.83 -10.70
CA ALA A 82 -10.31 -5.79 -10.08
C ALA A 82 -10.44 -6.78 -8.91
N TYR A 83 -9.79 -7.94 -9.02
CA TYR A 83 -9.72 -8.92 -7.94
C TYR A 83 -8.98 -8.39 -6.70
N GLU A 84 -7.80 -7.80 -6.90
CA GLU A 84 -7.01 -7.22 -5.82
C GLU A 84 -7.78 -6.08 -5.13
N LEU A 85 -8.43 -5.21 -5.91
CA LEU A 85 -9.25 -4.12 -5.36
C LEU A 85 -10.40 -4.67 -4.50
N ALA A 86 -11.12 -5.67 -4.98
CA ALA A 86 -12.21 -6.30 -4.23
C ALA A 86 -11.69 -6.93 -2.92
N LEU A 87 -10.59 -7.69 -3.00
CA LEU A 87 -9.98 -8.36 -1.85
C LEU A 87 -9.53 -7.37 -0.78
N ILE A 88 -8.75 -6.34 -1.15
CA ILE A 88 -8.28 -5.36 -0.17
C ILE A 88 -9.42 -4.54 0.42
N THR A 89 -10.44 -4.19 -0.39
CA THR A 89 -11.60 -3.45 0.10
C THR A 89 -12.36 -4.25 1.14
N ARG A 90 -12.57 -5.53 0.92
CA ARG A 90 -13.21 -6.43 1.89
C ARG A 90 -12.39 -6.53 3.19
N GLN A 91 -11.08 -6.67 3.09
CA GLN A 91 -10.20 -6.73 4.25
C GLN A 91 -10.20 -5.40 5.04
N LEU A 92 -10.12 -4.25 4.34
CA LEU A 92 -10.21 -2.94 4.97
C LEU A 92 -11.55 -2.77 5.69
N ALA A 93 -12.67 -3.09 5.01
CA ALA A 93 -14.00 -2.99 5.58
C ALA A 93 -14.13 -3.83 6.86
N THR A 94 -13.69 -5.08 6.83
CA THR A 94 -13.78 -6.02 7.97
C THR A 94 -12.97 -5.54 9.17
N LEU A 95 -11.74 -5.08 8.96
CA LEU A 95 -10.86 -4.65 10.04
C LEU A 95 -11.30 -3.31 10.64
N ILE A 96 -11.74 -2.36 9.81
CA ILE A 96 -12.26 -1.07 10.29
C ILE A 96 -13.58 -1.26 11.04
N GLN A 97 -14.46 -2.14 10.57
CA GLN A 97 -15.69 -2.50 11.28
C GLN A 97 -15.40 -3.15 12.64
N ALA A 98 -14.31 -3.89 12.76
CA ALA A 98 -13.83 -4.44 14.03
C ALA A 98 -13.20 -3.37 14.95
N GLY A 99 -13.18 -2.09 14.56
CA GLY A 99 -12.63 -0.99 15.35
C GLY A 99 -11.10 -0.85 15.27
N ILE A 100 -10.44 -1.53 14.33
CA ILE A 100 -9.00 -1.40 14.15
C ILE A 100 -8.69 -0.05 13.46
N PRO A 101 -7.74 0.75 13.98
CA PRO A 101 -7.34 2.00 13.34
C PRO A 101 -6.90 1.80 11.90
N ILE A 102 -7.21 2.79 11.04
CA ILE A 102 -6.96 2.68 9.60
C ILE A 102 -5.47 2.46 9.25
N GLU A 103 -4.57 3.05 10.04
CA GLU A 103 -3.12 2.92 9.86
C GLU A 103 -2.65 1.48 10.10
N GLU A 104 -3.19 0.83 11.13
CA GLU A 104 -2.90 -0.57 11.44
C GLU A 104 -3.57 -1.50 10.45
N THR A 105 -4.79 -1.18 10.03
CA THR A 105 -5.53 -1.92 9.00
C THR A 105 -4.74 -1.94 7.68
N LEU A 106 -4.28 -0.79 7.20
CA LEU A 106 -3.47 -0.70 5.98
C LEU A 106 -2.16 -1.49 6.10
N ARG A 107 -1.52 -1.44 7.27
CA ARG A 107 -0.31 -2.23 7.55
C ARG A 107 -0.58 -3.74 7.52
N ALA A 108 -1.68 -4.18 8.11
CA ALA A 108 -2.06 -5.59 8.14
C ALA A 108 -2.36 -6.12 6.73
N VAL A 109 -3.17 -5.38 5.96
CA VAL A 109 -3.55 -5.75 4.60
C VAL A 109 -2.35 -5.72 3.65
N SER A 110 -1.43 -4.77 3.80
CA SER A 110 -0.24 -4.68 2.96
C SER A 110 0.65 -5.93 3.02
N ARG A 111 0.71 -6.61 4.15
CA ARG A 111 1.52 -7.82 4.33
C ARG A 111 1.06 -9.02 3.51
N GLN A 112 -0.19 -9.03 3.08
CA GLN A 112 -0.79 -10.13 2.31
C GLN A 112 -0.71 -9.90 0.80
N GLY A 113 -0.37 -8.70 0.37
CA GLY A 113 -0.30 -8.32 -1.03
C GLY A 113 1.04 -8.64 -1.70
N ARG A 114 1.03 -8.70 -3.04
CA ARG A 114 2.27 -8.71 -3.83
C ARG A 114 3.06 -7.41 -3.60
N ALA A 115 4.35 -7.42 -3.90
CA ALA A 115 5.26 -6.31 -3.61
C ALA A 115 4.76 -4.93 -4.11
N GLY A 116 4.13 -4.84 -5.29
CA GLY A 116 3.56 -3.60 -5.80
C GLY A 116 2.35 -3.11 -5.00
N LEU A 117 1.47 -4.03 -4.60
CA LEU A 117 0.31 -3.71 -3.76
C LEU A 117 0.74 -3.34 -2.33
N GLN A 118 1.72 -4.04 -1.79
CA GLN A 118 2.32 -3.70 -0.50
C GLN A 118 2.87 -2.27 -0.49
N SER A 119 3.67 -1.91 -1.50
CA SER A 119 4.24 -0.57 -1.62
C SER A 119 3.17 0.51 -1.73
N LEU A 120 2.11 0.25 -2.49
CA LEU A 120 0.98 1.16 -2.65
C LEU A 120 0.25 1.40 -1.32
N LEU A 121 -0.09 0.34 -0.59
CA LEU A 121 -0.81 0.45 0.68
C LEU A 121 0.04 1.11 1.77
N LEU A 122 1.34 0.86 1.78
CA LEU A 122 2.27 1.54 2.69
C LEU A 122 2.44 3.02 2.34
N ALA A 123 2.42 3.39 1.05
CA ALA A 123 2.44 4.79 0.63
C ALA A 123 1.14 5.53 1.06
N VAL A 124 -0.03 4.92 0.87
CA VAL A 124 -1.31 5.45 1.38
C VAL A 124 -1.25 5.62 2.90
N ARG A 125 -0.74 4.63 3.62
CA ARG A 125 -0.56 4.70 5.08
C ARG A 125 0.35 5.85 5.51
N ALA A 126 1.46 6.05 4.83
CA ALA A 126 2.40 7.13 5.13
C ALA A 126 1.71 8.51 5.05
N ARG A 127 0.87 8.73 4.04
CA ARG A 127 0.10 9.99 3.89
C ARG A 127 -0.91 10.19 5.01
N ILE A 128 -1.56 9.12 5.47
CA ILE A 128 -2.49 9.20 6.61
C ILE A 128 -1.75 9.58 7.90
N ILE A 129 -0.55 9.03 8.13
CA ILE A 129 0.29 9.40 9.27
C ILE A 129 0.73 10.87 9.20
N GLU A 130 0.92 11.42 7.99
CA GLU A 130 1.18 12.85 7.76
C GLU A 130 -0.04 13.75 8.01
N GLY A 131 -1.23 13.17 8.23
CA GLY A 131 -2.47 13.88 8.54
C GLY A 131 -3.44 14.05 7.39
N TYR A 132 -3.18 13.43 6.24
CA TYR A 132 -4.14 13.42 5.12
C TYR A 132 -5.27 12.43 5.37
N THR A 133 -6.43 12.68 4.76
CA THR A 133 -7.54 11.73 4.81
C THR A 133 -7.24 10.50 3.94
N LEU A 134 -7.97 9.40 4.14
CA LEU A 134 -7.85 8.21 3.32
C LEU A 134 -8.15 8.50 1.85
N ALA A 135 -9.23 9.24 1.57
CA ALA A 135 -9.62 9.63 0.22
C ALA A 135 -8.55 10.49 -0.47
N GLN A 136 -7.96 11.45 0.26
CA GLN A 136 -6.85 12.28 -0.25
C GLN A 136 -5.62 11.42 -0.55
N SER A 137 -5.26 10.52 0.36
CA SER A 137 -4.12 9.62 0.19
C SER A 137 -4.31 8.68 -1.01
N MET A 138 -5.52 8.17 -1.22
CA MET A 138 -5.86 7.36 -2.39
C MET A 138 -5.85 8.13 -3.70
N SER A 139 -6.08 9.45 -3.66
CA SER A 139 -6.13 10.30 -4.86
C SER A 139 -4.78 10.44 -5.57
N GLU A 140 -3.70 10.13 -4.89
CA GLU A 140 -2.37 10.07 -5.49
C GLU A 140 -2.18 8.83 -6.41
N PHE A 141 -3.07 7.85 -6.28
CA PHE A 141 -3.01 6.58 -7.02
C PHE A 141 -4.28 6.34 -7.87
N PRO A 142 -4.59 7.20 -8.85
CA PRO A 142 -5.83 7.14 -9.62
C PRO A 142 -5.97 5.87 -10.47
N LYS A 143 -4.85 5.24 -10.83
CA LYS A 143 -4.85 3.96 -11.54
C LYS A 143 -5.22 2.76 -10.66
N ALA A 144 -5.02 2.89 -9.36
CA ALA A 144 -5.34 1.85 -8.39
C ALA A 144 -6.74 2.03 -7.81
N PHE A 145 -7.13 3.28 -7.53
CA PHE A 145 -8.42 3.62 -6.93
C PHE A 145 -9.23 4.50 -7.88
N PRO A 146 -10.29 3.97 -8.52
CA PRO A 146 -11.16 4.72 -9.43
C PRO A 146 -11.83 5.93 -8.76
N ASP A 147 -12.23 6.92 -9.56
CA ASP A 147 -12.84 8.17 -9.07
C ASP A 147 -14.06 7.92 -8.18
N LEU A 148 -14.96 7.03 -8.59
CA LEU A 148 -16.14 6.66 -7.82
C LEU A 148 -15.75 6.07 -6.45
N TYR A 149 -14.73 5.22 -6.41
CA TYR A 149 -14.23 4.63 -5.17
C TYR A 149 -13.76 5.70 -4.20
N ARG A 150 -12.93 6.63 -4.67
CA ARG A 150 -12.36 7.72 -3.86
C ARG A 150 -13.44 8.69 -3.37
N ALA A 151 -14.39 9.04 -4.23
CA ALA A 151 -15.51 9.90 -3.87
C ALA A 151 -16.39 9.27 -2.78
N THR A 152 -16.62 7.96 -2.87
CA THR A 152 -17.41 7.21 -1.88
C THR A 152 -16.68 7.13 -0.54
N VAL A 153 -15.38 6.88 -0.54
CA VAL A 153 -14.55 6.92 0.68
C VAL A 153 -14.57 8.31 1.31
N ALA A 154 -14.43 9.38 0.52
CA ALA A 154 -14.49 10.76 1.02
C ALA A 154 -15.83 11.09 1.68
N ALA A 155 -16.94 10.60 1.13
CA ALA A 155 -18.27 10.75 1.75
C ALA A 155 -18.35 10.01 3.08
N GLY A 156 -17.81 8.80 3.16
CA GLY A 156 -17.74 8.01 4.40
C GLY A 156 -16.91 8.67 5.50
N GLU A 157 -15.76 9.22 5.14
CA GLU A 157 -14.91 9.97 6.09
C GLU A 157 -15.62 11.20 6.64
N LYS A 158 -16.28 11.98 5.78
CA LYS A 158 -17.02 13.18 6.19
C LYS A 158 -18.23 12.88 7.06
N SER A 159 -18.90 11.77 6.82
CA SER A 159 -20.09 11.37 7.60
C SER A 159 -19.73 10.61 8.89
N GLY A 160 -18.48 10.21 9.08
CA GLY A 160 -18.04 9.37 10.20
C GLY A 160 -18.48 7.89 10.09
N HIS A 161 -18.96 7.46 8.92
CA HIS A 161 -19.44 6.10 8.66
C HIS A 161 -18.58 5.37 7.62
N LEU A 162 -17.26 5.46 7.79
CA LEU A 162 -16.31 4.85 6.86
C LEU A 162 -16.45 3.31 6.78
N ASP A 163 -16.78 2.67 7.89
CA ASP A 163 -17.05 1.24 8.01
C ASP A 163 -18.20 0.78 7.11
N LEU A 164 -19.32 1.50 7.14
CA LEU A 164 -20.48 1.20 6.29
C LEU A 164 -20.17 1.40 4.82
N VAL A 165 -19.50 2.50 4.49
CA VAL A 165 -19.14 2.84 3.12
C VAL A 165 -18.15 1.81 2.53
N LEU A 166 -17.17 1.39 3.30
CA LEU A 166 -16.21 0.37 2.86
C LEU A 166 -16.88 -0.99 2.67
N ASN A 167 -17.86 -1.36 3.48
CA ASN A 167 -18.65 -2.58 3.25
C ASN A 167 -19.43 -2.50 1.93
N GLN A 168 -20.11 -1.38 1.65
CA GLN A 168 -20.80 -1.17 0.38
C GLN A 168 -19.86 -1.20 -0.82
N LEU A 169 -18.67 -0.60 -0.69
CA LEU A 169 -17.64 -0.65 -1.72
C LEU A 169 -17.10 -2.07 -1.92
N ALA A 170 -16.96 -2.86 -0.86
CA ALA A 170 -16.55 -4.25 -0.96
C ALA A 170 -17.58 -5.05 -1.76
N ASP A 171 -18.86 -4.94 -1.43
CA ASP A 171 -19.95 -5.60 -2.17
C ASP A 171 -19.96 -5.17 -3.65
N TYR A 172 -19.81 -3.89 -3.92
CA TYR A 172 -19.76 -3.35 -5.27
C TYR A 172 -18.55 -3.88 -6.07
N THR A 173 -17.36 -3.86 -5.49
CA THR A 173 -16.13 -4.31 -6.18
C THR A 173 -16.13 -5.82 -6.43
N GLU A 174 -16.66 -6.61 -5.50
CA GLU A 174 -16.84 -8.06 -5.64
C GLU A 174 -17.84 -8.38 -6.76
N SER A 175 -19.02 -7.75 -6.75
CA SER A 175 -20.05 -7.94 -7.79
C SER A 175 -19.53 -7.55 -9.18
N ARG A 176 -18.74 -6.48 -9.26
CA ARG A 176 -18.15 -6.05 -10.52
C ARG A 176 -17.09 -7.03 -11.02
N TYR A 177 -16.28 -7.58 -10.13
CA TYR A 177 -15.31 -8.63 -10.46
C TYR A 177 -15.99 -9.89 -10.98
N ASP A 178 -17.05 -10.36 -10.31
CA ASP A 178 -17.81 -11.55 -10.70
C ASP A 178 -18.50 -11.38 -12.07
N THR A 179 -19.06 -10.20 -12.33
CA THR A 179 -19.65 -9.86 -13.62
C THR A 179 -18.61 -9.87 -14.73
N GLN A 180 -17.44 -9.29 -14.51
CA GLN A 180 -16.36 -9.29 -15.47
C GLN A 180 -15.85 -10.70 -15.77
N LYS A 181 -15.75 -11.55 -14.75
CA LYS A 181 -15.36 -12.96 -14.90
C LYS A 181 -16.39 -13.76 -15.72
N LYS A 182 -17.69 -13.53 -15.49
CA LYS A 182 -18.77 -14.18 -16.26
C LYS A 182 -18.73 -13.77 -17.73
N ILE A 183 -18.48 -12.49 -18.04
CA ILE A 183 -18.39 -11.99 -19.42
C ILE A 183 -17.18 -12.63 -20.13
N GLN A 184 -16.03 -12.70 -19.48
CA GLN A 184 -14.84 -13.35 -20.06
C GLN A 184 -15.04 -14.84 -20.30
N GLY A 185 -15.74 -15.54 -19.41
CA GLY A 185 -16.10 -16.94 -19.59
C GLY A 185 -17.06 -17.20 -20.73
N ALA A 186 -18.02 -16.28 -20.96
CA ALA A 186 -19.00 -16.40 -22.05
C ALA A 186 -18.41 -16.15 -23.44
N MET A 187 -17.32 -15.39 -23.55
CA MET A 187 -16.65 -15.11 -24.83
C MET A 187 -15.78 -16.28 -25.34
N ILE A 188 -15.53 -17.30 -24.53
CA ILE A 188 -14.77 -18.50 -24.92
C ILE A 188 -15.65 -19.53 -25.68
N TYR A 189 -16.97 -19.43 -25.55
CA TYR A 189 -17.92 -20.41 -26.15
C TYR A 189 -18.29 -20.26 -27.64
N PRO A 190 -18.08 -19.13 -28.33
CA PRO A 190 -18.44 -19.04 -29.76
C PRO A 190 -17.35 -19.44 -30.74
N ALA A 191 -16.29 -20.13 -30.33
CA ALA A 191 -15.17 -20.51 -31.19
C ALA A 191 -15.06 -22.04 -31.44
N ILE A 192 -16.22 -22.78 -31.49
CA ILE A 192 -16.30 -24.15 -31.97
C ILE A 192 -17.40 -24.24 -33.01
#